data_34425adc7d98328d1ad32243aff5c083
#
_entry.id   34425adc7d98328d1ad32243aff5c083
#
_cell.length_a   1.000
_cell.length_b   1.000
_cell.length_c   1.000
_cell.angle_alpha   90.00
_cell.angle_beta   90.00
_cell.angle_gamma   90.00
#
_symmetry.space_group_name_H-M   'P 1'
#
loop_
_entity.id
_entity.type
_entity.pdbx_description
1 polymer ?
#
loop_
_entity_poly.entity_id
_entity_poly.type
_entity_poly.pdbx_seq_one_letter_code
_entity_poly.pdbx_strand_id
1 'polypeptide(L)'
;MGDRVTDGYPGLAHCPIFGLINMSLIKRVVLDVLKPHQPNALEFAGVIADRHSGCRVKITVTEVDEKTETTVVTIKSNDIPYEAIVDTITGLGASIHSIDEVEVSSTPQPEP
;
A
#
# COMPACT_ATOMS: atom_id res chain seq x y z
N MET A 1 12.76 -27.99 4.41
CA MET A 1 12.34 -28.09 4.25
C MET A 1 12.05 -27.69 4.28
N GLY A 2 12.49 -27.46 4.59
CA GLY A 2 12.05 -27.40 4.50
C GLY A 2 11.81 -26.77 4.42
N ASP A 3 12.14 -26.49 4.68
CA ASP A 3 11.66 -26.23 4.39
C ASP A 3 11.50 -25.66 4.23
N ARG A 4 11.81 -25.59 4.59
CA ARG A 4 11.43 -25.34 4.18
C ARG A 4 11.04 -25.05 4.03
N VAL A 5 11.47 -24.93 4.35
CA VAL A 5 10.94 -24.98 4.07
C VAL A 5 10.60 -24.69 4.02
N THR A 6 10.87 -24.50 4.24
CA THR A 6 10.40 -24.60 4.03
C THR A 6 10.21 -24.38 4.08
N ASP A 7 10.59 -24.35 4.44
CA ASP A 7 10.22 -24.48 4.26
C ASP A 7 10.10 -24.15 4.10
N GLY A 8 10.32 -23.96 4.26
CA GLY A 8 10.15 -24.08 4.05
C GLY A 8 10.06 -23.62 3.66
N TYR A 9 10.35 -23.48 3.58
CA TYR A 9 10.09 -23.44 3.01
C TYR A 9 9.76 -23.48 2.66
N PRO A 10 9.93 -23.43 3.05
CA PRO A 10 9.66 -23.66 2.60
C PRO A 10 9.41 -23.27 2.21
N GLY A 11 9.52 -23.07 2.26
CA GLY A 11 9.26 -23.12 1.94
C GLY A 11 8.95 -22.41 1.48
N LEU A 12 8.92 -22.19 1.42
CA LEU A 12 8.55 -21.94 1.06
C LEU A 12 8.16 -21.45 0.71
N ALA A 13 8.23 -21.35 0.78
CA ALA A 13 7.88 -21.14 0.60
C ALA A 13 7.43 -20.54 0.15
N HIS A 14 7.40 -20.22 0.08
CA HIS A 14 7.01 -19.88 -0.31
C HIS A 14 6.60 -19.16 -0.50
N CYS A 15 6.62 -18.98 -0.45
CA CYS A 15 6.33 -18.46 -0.37
C CYS A 15 5.91 -17.73 -0.41
N PRO A 16 5.86 -17.63 -0.48
CA PRO A 16 5.60 -17.02 -0.30
C PRO A 16 5.20 -16.26 -0.26
N ILE A 17 5.10 -16.27 -0.13
CA ILE A 17 4.97 -15.70 0.08
C ILE A 17 4.56 -15.30 0.29
N PHE A 18 4.52 -15.44 0.57
CA PHE A 18 4.36 -15.10 1.10
C PHE A 18 4.34 -15.33 1.82
N GLY A 19 4.25 -15.84 2.27
CA GLY A 19 4.38 -15.95 3.05
C GLY A 19 4.87 -16.01 3.77
N LEU A 20 5.08 -16.31 4.02
CA LEU A 20 5.86 -16.34 4.69
C LEU A 20 6.29 -15.62 5.63
N ILE A 21 6.54 -16.09 6.24
CA ILE A 21 7.05 -15.26 7.03
C ILE A 21 7.65 -14.14 6.51
N ASN A 22 6.98 -13.17 6.44
CA ASN A 22 7.41 -12.09 5.79
C ASN A 22 8.13 -11.19 6.68
N MET A 23 9.35 -10.98 6.38
CA MET A 23 10.20 -10.12 7.15
C MET A 23 10.37 -8.75 6.53
N SER A 24 9.56 -8.43 5.55
CA SER A 24 9.65 -7.15 4.87
C SER A 24 8.56 -6.19 5.32
N LEU A 25 8.90 -4.92 5.40
CA LEU A 25 7.95 -3.88 5.75
C LEU A 25 7.87 -2.91 4.60
N ILE A 26 6.67 -2.54 4.23
CA ILE A 26 6.48 -1.56 3.17
C ILE A 26 6.52 -0.19 3.81
N LYS A 27 7.50 0.61 3.42
CA LYS A 27 7.72 1.91 4.04
C LYS A 27 7.10 3.05 3.25
N ARG A 28 6.95 2.87 1.96
CA ARG A 28 6.44 3.92 1.11
C ARG A 28 5.85 3.31 -0.15
N VAL A 29 4.71 3.82 -0.57
CA VAL A 29 4.07 3.37 -1.79
C VAL A 29 3.56 4.59 -2.53
N VAL A 30 3.76 4.63 -3.83
CA VAL A 30 3.21 5.68 -4.69
C VAL A 30 2.30 5.01 -5.70
N LEU A 31 1.04 5.39 -5.68
CA LEU A 31 0.03 4.75 -6.51
C LEU A 31 -0.56 5.75 -7.49
N ASP A 32 -0.84 5.27 -8.70
CA ASP A 32 -1.57 6.04 -9.68
C ASP A 32 -3.04 5.67 -9.50
N VAL A 33 -3.84 6.61 -9.04
CA VAL A 33 -5.22 6.35 -8.66
C VAL A 33 -6.17 7.24 -9.41
N LEU A 34 -7.16 6.65 -10.05
CA LEU A 34 -8.21 7.38 -10.69
C LEU A 34 -9.36 7.48 -9.70
N LYS A 35 -9.71 8.68 -9.30
CA LYS A 35 -10.76 8.85 -8.29
C LYS A 35 -11.89 9.69 -8.84
N PRO A 36 -13.11 9.46 -8.36
CA PRO A 36 -14.22 10.34 -8.71
C PRO A 36 -14.02 11.70 -8.07
N HIS A 37 -14.79 12.69 -8.49
CA HIS A 37 -14.69 14.01 -7.90
C HIS A 37 -15.04 14.01 -6.41
N GLN A 38 -15.94 13.12 -6.02
CA GLN A 38 -16.32 13.00 -4.62
C GLN A 38 -15.96 11.63 -4.11
N PRO A 39 -15.36 11.51 -2.95
CA PRO A 39 -14.95 12.61 -2.06
C PRO A 39 -13.77 13.38 -2.67
N ASN A 40 -13.60 14.61 -2.24
CA ASN A 40 -12.51 15.42 -2.77
C ASN A 40 -11.16 14.91 -2.22
N ALA A 41 -10.07 15.47 -2.72
CA ALA A 41 -8.74 14.97 -2.36
C ALA A 41 -8.48 15.05 -0.86
N LEU A 42 -8.93 16.11 -0.21
CA LEU A 42 -8.73 16.26 1.21
C LEU A 42 -9.50 15.19 1.99
N GLU A 43 -10.76 14.98 1.64
CA GLU A 43 -11.56 13.95 2.30
C GLU A 43 -11.01 12.57 2.04
N PHE A 44 -10.59 12.34 0.81
CA PHE A 44 -10.05 11.06 0.41
C PHE A 44 -8.80 10.73 1.24
N ALA A 45 -7.87 11.68 1.32
CA ALA A 45 -6.67 11.48 2.11
C ALA A 45 -7.00 11.30 3.59
N GLY A 46 -7.97 12.06 4.07
CA GLY A 46 -8.37 11.98 5.47
C GLY A 46 -8.93 10.63 5.85
N VAL A 47 -9.76 10.06 4.98
CA VAL A 47 -10.34 8.75 5.26
C VAL A 47 -9.25 7.69 5.31
N ILE A 48 -8.31 7.74 4.37
CA ILE A 48 -7.24 6.78 4.34
C ILE A 48 -6.39 6.89 5.61
N ALA A 49 -6.04 8.10 5.98
CA ALA A 49 -5.19 8.31 7.15
C ALA A 49 -5.92 7.90 8.43
N ASP A 50 -7.21 8.21 8.51
CA ASP A 50 -7.98 7.88 9.71
C ASP A 50 -8.14 6.39 9.91
N ARG A 51 -8.27 5.65 8.81
CA ARG A 51 -8.47 4.23 8.91
C ARG A 51 -7.18 3.45 9.14
N HIS A 52 -6.05 4.08 8.84
CA HIS A 52 -4.77 3.38 8.90
C HIS A 52 -3.81 4.21 9.75
N SER A 53 -3.92 3.98 11.06
CA SER A 53 -3.14 4.71 12.04
C SER A 53 -1.65 4.62 11.73
N GLY A 54 -0.97 5.72 11.85
CA GLY A 54 0.47 5.75 11.58
C GLY A 54 0.83 5.97 10.14
N CYS A 55 -0.14 6.04 9.23
CA CYS A 55 0.15 6.29 7.84
C CYS A 55 0.07 7.77 7.53
N ARG A 56 0.99 8.23 6.70
CA ARG A 56 0.97 9.60 6.17
C ARG A 56 0.54 9.51 4.73
N VAL A 57 -0.44 10.30 4.36
CA VAL A 57 -1.03 10.22 3.03
C VAL A 57 -0.89 11.55 2.33
N LYS A 58 -0.38 11.50 1.11
CA LYS A 58 -0.25 12.71 0.29
C LYS A 58 -0.94 12.42 -1.05
N ILE A 59 -1.78 13.32 -1.50
CA ILE A 59 -2.44 13.17 -2.77
C ILE A 59 -2.13 14.36 -3.64
N THR A 60 -1.68 14.10 -4.85
CA THR A 60 -1.43 15.14 -5.84
C THR A 60 -2.38 14.89 -7.02
N VAL A 61 -3.21 15.87 -7.33
CA VAL A 61 -4.11 15.74 -8.47
C VAL A 61 -3.35 16.23 -9.68
N THR A 62 -3.15 15.35 -10.65
CA THR A 62 -2.37 15.69 -11.83
C THR A 62 -3.24 16.07 -13.02
N GLU A 63 -4.49 15.61 -13.01
CA GLU A 63 -5.39 15.87 -14.13
C GLU A 63 -6.82 15.80 -13.65
N VAL A 64 -7.65 16.67 -14.16
CA VAL A 64 -9.07 16.68 -13.79
C VAL A 64 -9.87 16.53 -15.06
N ASP A 65 -10.67 15.48 -15.12
CA ASP A 65 -11.58 15.25 -16.22
C ASP A 65 -13.00 15.51 -15.81
N GLU A 66 -13.91 15.32 -16.73
CA GLU A 66 -15.30 15.60 -16.50
C GLU A 66 -15.88 14.82 -15.34
N LYS A 67 -15.48 13.57 -15.20
CA LYS A 67 -16.05 12.68 -14.19
C LYS A 67 -15.06 12.22 -13.16
N THR A 68 -13.77 12.30 -13.44
CA THR A 68 -12.75 11.72 -12.59
C THR A 68 -11.55 12.62 -12.47
N GLU A 69 -10.68 12.27 -11.57
CA GLU A 69 -9.40 12.96 -11.36
C GLU A 69 -8.30 11.93 -11.34
N THR A 70 -7.23 12.20 -12.07
CA THR A 70 -6.05 11.36 -12.00
C THR A 70 -5.17 11.88 -10.88
N THR A 71 -4.80 11.00 -9.97
CA THR A 71 -4.07 11.41 -8.78
C THR A 71 -2.87 10.52 -8.55
N VAL A 72 -1.88 11.09 -7.87
CA VAL A 72 -0.76 10.33 -7.37
C VAL A 72 -0.91 10.29 -5.85
N VAL A 73 -1.06 9.11 -5.31
CA VAL A 73 -1.26 8.92 -3.88
C VAL A 73 0.02 8.34 -3.29
N THR A 74 0.64 9.08 -2.39
CA THR A 74 1.86 8.63 -1.72
C THR A 74 1.50 8.31 -0.28
N ILE A 75 1.85 7.11 0.16
CA ILE A 75 1.59 6.67 1.51
C ILE A 75 2.90 6.27 2.14
N LYS A 76 3.16 6.76 3.34
CA LYS A 76 4.35 6.43 4.10
C LYS A 76 3.95 5.93 5.47
N SER A 77 4.64 4.93 5.94
CA SER A 77 4.40 4.38 7.27
C SER A 77 5.57 3.48 7.62
N ASN A 78 5.64 3.06 8.86
CA ASN A 78 6.61 2.05 9.23
C ASN A 78 6.26 0.69 8.66
N ASP A 79 4.98 0.43 8.47
CA ASP A 79 4.53 -0.84 7.91
C ASP A 79 3.17 -0.59 7.27
N ILE A 80 3.15 -0.38 5.98
CA ILE A 80 1.92 -0.05 5.28
C ILE A 80 1.07 -1.30 5.11
N PRO A 81 -0.18 -1.30 5.60
CA PRO A 81 -1.08 -2.44 5.39
C PRO A 81 -1.68 -2.34 3.98
N TYR A 82 -0.92 -2.76 3.00
CA TYR A 82 -1.24 -2.46 1.60
C TYR A 82 -2.62 -2.96 1.18
N GLU A 83 -2.97 -4.18 1.54
CA GLU A 83 -4.27 -4.71 1.11
C GLU A 83 -5.42 -3.95 1.73
N ALA A 84 -5.27 -3.54 2.98
CA ALA A 84 -6.29 -2.73 3.64
C ALA A 84 -6.40 -1.36 2.99
N ILE A 85 -5.25 -0.80 2.57
CA ILE A 85 -5.25 0.48 1.86
C ILE A 85 -6.00 0.34 0.53
N VAL A 86 -5.73 -0.73 -0.21
CA VAL A 86 -6.43 -0.98 -1.48
C VAL A 86 -7.93 -1.07 -1.24
N ASP A 87 -8.34 -1.79 -0.20
CA ASP A 87 -9.76 -1.90 0.11
C ASP A 87 -10.38 -0.56 0.44
N THR A 88 -9.67 0.27 1.18
CA THR A 88 -10.17 1.60 1.51
C THR A 88 -10.33 2.45 0.25
N ILE A 89 -9.32 2.43 -0.62
CA ILE A 89 -9.35 3.23 -1.84
C ILE A 89 -10.49 2.78 -2.75
N THR A 90 -10.62 1.48 -2.95
CA THR A 90 -11.68 0.98 -3.82
C THR A 90 -13.05 1.20 -3.19
N GLY A 91 -13.13 1.12 -1.87
CA GLY A 91 -14.38 1.41 -1.16
C GLY A 91 -14.83 2.86 -1.31
N LEU A 92 -13.91 3.76 -1.61
CA LEU A 92 -14.24 5.17 -1.85
C LEU A 92 -14.59 5.43 -3.32
N GLY A 93 -14.66 4.39 -4.13
CA GLY A 93 -15.06 4.51 -5.52
C GLY A 93 -13.93 4.77 -6.49
N ALA A 94 -12.69 4.68 -6.03
CA ALA A 94 -11.53 4.94 -6.87
C ALA A 94 -10.92 3.64 -7.39
N SER A 95 -10.08 3.75 -8.40
CA SER A 95 -9.39 2.60 -8.98
C SER A 95 -7.89 2.85 -8.93
N ILE A 96 -7.15 1.82 -8.59
CA ILE A 96 -5.70 1.90 -8.61
C ILE A 96 -5.25 1.42 -9.98
N HIS A 97 -4.59 2.29 -10.74
CA HIS A 97 -4.11 1.93 -12.06
C HIS A 97 -2.77 1.24 -12.00
N SER A 98 -1.89 1.71 -11.14
CA SER A 98 -0.55 1.14 -11.07
C SER A 98 0.12 1.51 -9.77
N ILE A 99 1.13 0.74 -9.45
CA ILE A 99 2.04 1.08 -8.36
C ILE A 99 3.23 1.71 -9.04
N ASP A 100 3.45 2.98 -8.81
CA ASP A 100 4.52 3.70 -9.49
C ASP A 100 5.83 3.63 -8.75
N GLU A 101 5.77 3.48 -7.45
CA GLU A 101 6.99 3.41 -6.66
C GLU A 101 6.70 2.66 -5.37
N VAL A 102 7.67 1.88 -4.92
CA VAL A 102 7.51 1.17 -3.68
C VAL A 102 8.85 1.14 -2.96
N GLU A 103 8.82 1.34 -1.68
CA GLU A 103 10.01 1.23 -0.85
C GLU A 103 9.75 0.18 0.22
N VAL A 104 10.56 -0.85 0.23
CA VAL A 104 10.41 -1.97 1.14
C VAL A 104 11.72 -2.14 1.91
N SER A 105 11.61 -2.37 3.19
CA SER A 105 12.77 -2.55 4.03
C SER A 105 12.65 -3.90 4.70
N SER A 106 13.74 -4.63 4.79
CA SER A 106 13.67 -5.86 5.55
C SER A 106 13.53 -5.52 7.02
N THR A 107 12.83 -6.35 7.74
CA THR A 107 12.68 -6.14 9.16
C THR A 107 14.04 -6.16 9.79
N PRO A 108 14.40 -5.15 10.48
CA PRO A 108 15.71 -5.18 11.09
C PRO A 108 15.73 -6.30 12.08
N GLN A 109 16.76 -7.06 12.02
CA GLN A 109 16.95 -8.03 12.99
C GLN A 109 17.17 -7.30 14.28
N PRO A 110 16.73 -7.85 15.36
CA PRO A 110 17.03 -7.23 16.62
C PRO A 110 18.50 -7.04 16.59
N GLU A 111 18.86 -5.84 16.64
CA GLU A 111 20.23 -5.59 16.50
C GLU A 111 20.92 -6.20 17.61
N PRO A 112 21.95 -6.86 17.32
CA PRO A 112 22.74 -7.41 18.36
C PRO A 112 23.25 -6.32 19.23
#